data_07e3a80fbe8aadd137a0a1dc1e08c24b
#
_entry.id   07e3a80fbe8aadd137a0a1dc1e08c24b
#
_cell.length_a   1.000
_cell.length_b   1.000
_cell.length_c   1.000
_cell.angle_alpha   90.00
_cell.angle_beta   90.00
_cell.angle_gamma   90.00
#
_symmetry.space_group_name_H-M   'P 1'
#
loop_
_entity.id
_entity.type
_entity.pdbx_description
1 polymer ?
#
loop_
_entity_poly.entity_id
_entity_poly.type
_entity_poly.pdbx_seq_one_letter_code
_entity_poly.pdbx_strand_id
1 'polypeptide(L)'
;MTCVSRFISGVLLICLFSALVWAQKDDEIVAPRSYHQPIIEASPGLQTLLDAAVSETLAAYSSKGFKREEMAATLIDLREAGKFRMAEFRGNERIYPASVVKMFYMTALERQLEDTKVTLTPELERGLKDMIVVSSNEATQYILDVITDTSSGAEKPQKEFEAWQYKRNRVNRYFSSIGYTNINTNQKTFCEDAYGIEQQSRNYKGQNRNMLTTNAVARLLAEIVTGNINTPERTAKMMSLLKRDPFAKTDDPDDQGHGFSGLALVGRNMTDAKLWSKAGWTSKARHDAAYIETADGRKFVIVVFTENHAAEKDAIPMIVGKVLDGLRGVKK
;
A
#
# COMPACT_ATOMS: atom_id res chain seq x y z
N MET A 1 -5.39 17.77 62.39
CA MET A 1 -5.83 18.34 61.10
C MET A 1 -4.79 18.16 60.02
N THR A 2 -4.23 16.96 59.79
CA THR A 2 -3.12 16.74 58.82
C THR A 2 -3.28 15.49 57.93
N CYS A 3 -4.48 14.87 57.92
CA CYS A 3 -4.67 13.62 57.20
C CYS A 3 -5.54 13.74 55.90
N VAL A 4 -6.17 14.90 55.62
CA VAL A 4 -7.09 15.06 54.49
C VAL A 4 -6.36 15.59 53.21
N SER A 5 -5.22 16.30 53.38
CA SER A 5 -4.49 16.91 52.26
C SER A 5 -3.73 15.90 51.38
N ARG A 6 -3.35 14.72 51.86
CA ARG A 6 -2.59 13.72 51.10
C ARG A 6 -3.46 12.83 50.19
N PHE A 7 -4.74 12.68 50.49
CA PHE A 7 -5.65 11.85 49.69
C PHE A 7 -6.13 12.57 48.41
N ILE A 8 -6.28 13.90 48.44
CA ILE A 8 -6.76 14.65 47.28
C ILE A 8 -5.70 14.73 46.16
N SER A 9 -4.39 14.82 46.55
CA SER A 9 -3.31 14.85 45.51
C SER A 9 -3.12 13.53 44.79
N GLY A 10 -3.40 12.39 45.44
CA GLY A 10 -3.29 11.07 44.80
C GLY A 10 -4.40 10.79 43.78
N VAL A 11 -5.64 11.23 44.10
CA VAL A 11 -6.80 11.05 43.19
C VAL A 11 -6.69 11.95 41.98
N LEU A 12 -6.16 13.17 42.09
CA LEU A 12 -5.95 14.08 40.96
C LEU A 12 -4.89 13.57 39.98
N LEU A 13 -3.83 12.91 40.48
CA LEU A 13 -2.76 12.35 39.65
C LEU A 13 -3.23 11.12 38.87
N ILE A 14 -4.10 10.28 39.47
CA ILE A 14 -4.67 9.11 38.83
C ILE A 14 -5.68 9.50 37.75
N CYS A 15 -6.47 10.55 37.98
CA CYS A 15 -7.40 11.08 36.96
C CYS A 15 -6.68 11.72 35.78
N LEU A 16 -5.55 12.41 35.98
CA LEU A 16 -4.75 12.99 34.89
C LEU A 16 -4.04 11.91 34.06
N PHE A 17 -3.57 10.83 34.67
CA PHE A 17 -2.96 9.71 33.94
C PHE A 17 -3.99 8.91 33.14
N SER A 18 -5.18 8.71 33.68
CA SER A 18 -6.26 8.04 32.95
C SER A 18 -6.79 8.93 31.81
N ALA A 19 -6.91 10.24 31.98
CA ALA A 19 -7.33 11.14 30.91
C ALA A 19 -6.33 11.20 29.75
N LEU A 20 -5.01 11.19 30.04
CA LEU A 20 -3.96 11.12 29.02
C LEU A 20 -3.97 9.80 28.24
N VAL A 21 -4.24 8.66 28.90
CA VAL A 21 -4.35 7.36 28.25
C VAL A 21 -5.62 7.29 27.40
N TRP A 22 -6.73 7.92 27.81
CA TRP A 22 -7.97 7.98 27.04
C TRP A 22 -7.83 8.91 25.81
N ALA A 23 -7.21 10.09 25.96
CA ALA A 23 -6.95 11.01 24.85
C ALA A 23 -6.05 10.37 23.78
N GLN A 24 -5.06 9.56 24.19
CA GLN A 24 -4.18 8.85 23.26
C GLN A 24 -4.89 7.72 22.50
N LYS A 25 -5.96 7.16 23.05
CA LYS A 25 -6.76 6.10 22.43
C LYS A 25 -7.77 6.63 21.41
N ASP A 26 -8.24 7.86 21.55
CA ASP A 26 -9.17 8.49 20.63
C ASP A 26 -8.51 8.92 19.31
N ASP A 27 -7.20 9.08 19.28
CA ASP A 27 -6.43 9.49 18.10
C ASP A 27 -6.05 8.33 17.16
N GLU A 28 -6.19 7.06 17.58
CA GLU A 28 -5.80 5.90 16.77
C GLU A 28 -6.80 5.64 15.64
N ILE A 29 -6.28 5.20 14.48
CA ILE A 29 -7.11 4.66 13.40
C ILE A 29 -7.57 3.27 13.83
N VAL A 30 -8.87 3.03 13.81
CA VAL A 30 -9.45 1.75 14.23
C VAL A 30 -10.14 1.06 13.06
N ALA A 31 -10.09 -0.26 13.03
CA ALA A 31 -10.82 -1.04 12.04
C ALA A 31 -12.34 -0.86 12.20
N PRO A 32 -13.13 -0.97 11.13
CA PRO A 32 -14.59 -1.08 11.24
C PRO A 32 -14.97 -2.23 12.17
N ARG A 33 -16.06 -2.10 12.92
CA ARG A 33 -16.55 -3.20 13.78
C ARG A 33 -16.89 -4.47 13.00
N SER A 34 -17.27 -4.32 11.75
CA SER A 34 -17.59 -5.40 10.81
C SER A 34 -16.36 -5.98 10.12
N TYR A 35 -15.16 -5.46 10.40
CA TYR A 35 -13.95 -5.94 9.75
C TYR A 35 -13.61 -7.37 10.22
N HIS A 36 -13.42 -8.25 9.26
CA HIS A 36 -12.88 -9.57 9.46
C HIS A 36 -11.66 -9.76 8.57
N GLN A 37 -10.56 -10.17 9.18
CA GLN A 37 -9.36 -10.47 8.40
C GLN A 37 -9.67 -11.56 7.38
N PRO A 38 -9.37 -11.35 6.08
CA PRO A 38 -9.65 -12.35 5.06
C PRO A 38 -8.84 -13.62 5.29
N ILE A 39 -9.46 -14.77 5.01
CA ILE A 39 -8.76 -16.04 4.93
C ILE A 39 -8.13 -16.12 3.54
N ILE A 40 -6.81 -16.25 3.51
CA ILE A 40 -6.05 -16.37 2.28
C ILE A 40 -5.48 -17.79 2.23
N GLU A 41 -5.89 -18.56 1.22
CA GLU A 41 -5.50 -19.95 1.04
C GLU A 41 -4.43 -20.09 -0.04
N ALA A 42 -3.39 -20.88 0.23
CA ALA A 42 -2.41 -21.22 -0.80
C ALA A 42 -3.06 -22.08 -1.90
N SER A 43 -2.74 -21.79 -3.17
CA SER A 43 -3.23 -22.53 -4.32
C SER A 43 -2.08 -23.12 -5.14
N PRO A 44 -1.93 -24.46 -5.15
CA PRO A 44 -0.86 -25.10 -5.94
C PRO A 44 -0.96 -24.79 -7.45
N GLY A 45 -2.18 -24.70 -7.99
CA GLY A 45 -2.37 -24.36 -9.40
C GLY A 45 -1.93 -22.92 -9.74
N LEU A 46 -2.24 -21.94 -8.86
CA LEU A 46 -1.74 -20.58 -9.01
C LEU A 46 -0.24 -20.50 -8.79
N GLN A 47 0.30 -21.32 -7.87
CA GLN A 47 1.74 -21.35 -7.61
C GLN A 47 2.51 -21.84 -8.85
N THR A 48 2.07 -22.92 -9.47
CA THR A 48 2.67 -23.41 -10.72
C THR A 48 2.63 -22.34 -11.83
N LEU A 49 1.51 -21.64 -11.95
CA LEU A 49 1.37 -20.56 -12.94
C LEU A 49 2.31 -19.39 -12.66
N LEU A 50 2.36 -18.93 -11.41
CA LEU A 50 3.23 -17.79 -11.03
C LEU A 50 4.71 -18.14 -11.16
N ASP A 51 5.10 -19.32 -10.71
CA ASP A 51 6.50 -19.81 -10.82
C ASP A 51 6.95 -19.90 -12.29
N ALA A 52 6.09 -20.38 -13.19
CA ALA A 52 6.37 -20.40 -14.62
C ALA A 52 6.52 -18.97 -15.17
N ALA A 53 5.59 -18.05 -14.85
CA ALA A 53 5.64 -16.66 -15.28
C ALA A 53 6.92 -15.95 -14.83
N VAL A 54 7.30 -16.13 -13.56
CA VAL A 54 8.53 -15.54 -13.00
C VAL A 54 9.77 -16.17 -13.64
N SER A 55 9.83 -17.50 -13.75
CA SER A 55 11.00 -18.20 -14.31
C SER A 55 11.26 -17.84 -15.77
N GLU A 56 10.21 -17.76 -16.57
CA GLU A 56 10.33 -17.35 -17.98
C GLU A 56 10.76 -15.87 -18.10
N THR A 57 10.27 -15.00 -17.21
CA THR A 57 10.68 -13.59 -17.20
C THR A 57 12.17 -13.47 -16.81
N LEU A 58 12.60 -14.15 -15.75
CA LEU A 58 14.01 -14.15 -15.34
C LEU A 58 14.93 -14.71 -16.45
N ALA A 59 14.50 -15.76 -17.15
CA ALA A 59 15.24 -16.32 -18.27
C ALA A 59 15.36 -15.31 -19.43
N ALA A 60 14.28 -14.61 -19.77
CA ALA A 60 14.28 -13.57 -20.84
C ALA A 60 15.22 -12.41 -20.54
N TYR A 61 15.40 -12.07 -19.28
CA TYR A 61 16.27 -10.97 -18.83
C TYR A 61 17.61 -11.43 -18.24
N SER A 62 17.97 -12.71 -18.40
CA SER A 62 19.24 -13.26 -17.88
C SER A 62 20.47 -12.54 -18.41
N SER A 63 20.47 -12.17 -19.70
CA SER A 63 21.55 -11.39 -20.32
C SER A 63 21.68 -9.96 -19.79
N LYS A 64 20.65 -9.44 -19.11
CA LYS A 64 20.64 -8.15 -18.42
C LYS A 64 21.07 -8.28 -16.95
N GLY A 65 21.39 -9.48 -16.50
CA GLY A 65 21.80 -9.74 -15.14
C GLY A 65 20.66 -9.73 -14.12
N PHE A 66 19.39 -9.83 -14.56
CA PHE A 66 18.23 -9.85 -13.67
C PHE A 66 18.25 -11.13 -12.84
N LYS A 67 18.33 -10.98 -11.53
CA LYS A 67 18.46 -12.08 -10.59
C LYS A 67 17.15 -12.37 -9.88
N ARG A 68 17.03 -13.60 -9.38
CA ARG A 68 15.90 -14.06 -8.60
C ARG A 68 15.65 -13.19 -7.35
N GLU A 69 16.72 -12.74 -6.72
CA GLU A 69 16.70 -11.92 -5.51
C GLU A 69 16.17 -10.49 -5.72
N GLU A 70 16.10 -10.05 -6.97
CA GLU A 70 15.70 -8.71 -7.37
C GLU A 70 14.22 -8.62 -7.79
N MET A 71 13.46 -9.71 -7.61
CA MET A 71 12.04 -9.77 -7.91
C MET A 71 11.25 -10.40 -6.76
N ALA A 72 10.06 -9.86 -6.52
CA ALA A 72 9.03 -10.50 -5.70
C ALA A 72 7.68 -10.33 -6.39
N ALA A 73 6.81 -11.32 -6.27
CA ALA A 73 5.47 -11.27 -6.85
C ALA A 73 4.44 -12.00 -5.99
N THR A 74 3.19 -11.52 -6.02
CA THR A 74 2.05 -12.17 -5.36
C THR A 74 0.84 -12.10 -6.26
N LEU A 75 0.19 -13.22 -6.46
CA LEU A 75 -1.05 -13.39 -7.23
C LEU A 75 -2.17 -13.83 -6.30
N ILE A 76 -3.30 -13.09 -6.29
CA ILE A 76 -4.53 -13.51 -5.59
C ILE A 76 -5.67 -13.65 -6.61
N ASP A 77 -6.25 -14.84 -6.67
CA ASP A 77 -7.45 -15.13 -7.45
C ASP A 77 -8.70 -14.74 -6.65
N LEU A 78 -9.52 -13.87 -7.23
CA LEU A 78 -10.78 -13.37 -6.67
C LEU A 78 -12.02 -13.83 -7.46
N ARG A 79 -11.91 -14.89 -8.29
CA ARG A 79 -13.03 -15.41 -9.09
C ARG A 79 -14.14 -16.03 -8.25
N GLU A 80 -13.83 -16.46 -7.04
CA GLU A 80 -14.79 -17.01 -6.08
C GLU A 80 -15.02 -16.00 -4.95
N ALA A 81 -16.25 -15.52 -4.81
CA ALA A 81 -16.60 -14.53 -3.80
C ALA A 81 -16.31 -15.06 -2.38
N GLY A 82 -15.67 -14.22 -1.55
CA GLY A 82 -15.34 -14.55 -0.16
C GLY A 82 -14.12 -15.47 0.02
N LYS A 83 -13.48 -15.93 -1.08
CA LYS A 83 -12.27 -16.75 -1.00
C LYS A 83 -11.11 -16.06 -1.70
N PHE A 84 -10.00 -15.94 -1.00
CA PHE A 84 -8.75 -15.42 -1.54
C PHE A 84 -7.77 -16.58 -1.69
N ARG A 85 -7.53 -17.00 -2.95
CA ARG A 85 -6.52 -18.01 -3.25
C ARG A 85 -5.25 -17.36 -3.74
N MET A 86 -4.13 -17.71 -3.15
CA MET A 86 -2.87 -17.01 -3.34
C MET A 86 -1.75 -17.93 -3.82
N ALA A 87 -0.88 -17.36 -4.65
CA ALA A 87 0.46 -17.82 -4.92
C ALA A 87 1.44 -16.68 -4.69
N GLU A 88 2.68 -17.01 -4.31
CA GLU A 88 3.68 -15.99 -4.05
C GLU A 88 5.08 -16.44 -4.47
N PHE A 89 5.89 -15.49 -4.89
CA PHE A 89 7.30 -15.63 -5.17
C PHE A 89 8.06 -14.59 -4.36
N ARG A 90 8.78 -15.01 -3.31
CA ARG A 90 9.42 -14.12 -2.34
C ARG A 90 8.47 -13.07 -1.75
N GLY A 91 7.19 -13.43 -1.62
CA GLY A 91 6.10 -12.52 -1.27
C GLY A 91 6.23 -11.86 0.11
N ASN A 92 7.03 -12.40 1.02
CA ASN A 92 7.31 -11.87 2.35
C ASN A 92 8.60 -11.02 2.44
N GLU A 93 9.32 -10.85 1.33
CA GLU A 93 10.50 -10.00 1.30
C GLU A 93 10.14 -8.52 1.42
N ARG A 94 10.87 -7.82 2.28
CA ARG A 94 10.70 -6.38 2.49
C ARG A 94 11.44 -5.60 1.43
N ILE A 95 10.71 -4.94 0.56
CA ILE A 95 11.25 -4.13 -0.53
C ILE A 95 10.80 -2.68 -0.34
N TYR A 96 11.65 -1.71 -0.71
CA TYR A 96 11.27 -0.31 -0.76
C TYR A 96 10.18 -0.10 -1.81
N PRO A 97 8.95 0.29 -1.45
CA PRO A 97 7.79 0.18 -2.34
C PRO A 97 7.63 1.34 -3.33
N ALA A 98 8.50 2.33 -3.31
CA ALA A 98 8.28 3.59 -4.01
C ALA A 98 6.84 4.11 -3.77
N SER A 99 6.11 4.51 -4.81
CA SER A 99 4.76 5.07 -4.69
C SER A 99 3.64 4.06 -4.41
N VAL A 100 3.92 2.76 -4.37
CA VAL A 100 2.90 1.76 -3.99
C VAL A 100 2.43 1.96 -2.54
N VAL A 101 3.27 2.51 -1.66
CA VAL A 101 2.91 2.85 -0.27
C VAL A 101 1.71 3.80 -0.18
N LYS A 102 1.44 4.59 -1.21
CA LYS A 102 0.34 5.57 -1.24
C LYS A 102 -1.04 4.91 -1.12
N MET A 103 -1.19 3.63 -1.48
CA MET A 103 -2.42 2.87 -1.22
C MET A 103 -2.68 2.70 0.28
N PHE A 104 -1.66 2.49 1.08
CA PHE A 104 -1.78 2.40 2.54
C PHE A 104 -2.21 3.75 3.14
N TYR A 105 -1.65 4.85 2.66
CA TYR A 105 -2.05 6.19 3.10
C TYR A 105 -3.47 6.56 2.68
N MET A 106 -3.86 6.22 1.45
CA MET A 106 -5.22 6.37 0.97
C MET A 106 -6.22 5.62 1.87
N THR A 107 -5.97 4.35 2.13
CA THR A 107 -6.85 3.52 2.98
C THR A 107 -6.94 4.06 4.40
N ALA A 108 -5.82 4.51 4.98
CA ALA A 108 -5.79 5.11 6.32
C ALA A 108 -6.55 6.45 6.38
N LEU A 109 -6.46 7.28 5.32
CA LEU A 109 -7.24 8.51 5.22
C LEU A 109 -8.73 8.23 5.08
N GLU A 110 -9.11 7.33 4.17
CA GLU A 110 -10.52 6.98 3.96
C GLU A 110 -11.15 6.38 5.23
N ARG A 111 -10.37 5.64 6.03
CA ARG A 111 -10.81 5.14 7.32
C ARG A 111 -11.04 6.29 8.33
N GLN A 112 -10.17 7.28 8.40
CA GLN A 112 -10.34 8.44 9.28
C GLN A 112 -11.49 9.36 8.84
N LEU A 113 -11.71 9.51 7.54
CA LEU A 113 -12.86 10.23 7.00
C LEU A 113 -14.17 9.52 7.35
N GLU A 114 -14.21 8.19 7.29
CA GLU A 114 -15.38 7.39 7.69
C GLU A 114 -15.69 7.55 9.18
N ASP A 115 -14.65 7.58 10.04
CA ASP A 115 -14.78 7.79 11.48
C ASP A 115 -14.98 9.26 11.88
N THR A 116 -15.09 10.18 10.93
CA THR A 116 -15.19 11.65 11.15
C THR A 116 -14.03 12.24 11.97
N LYS A 117 -12.88 11.55 12.01
CA LYS A 117 -11.66 12.04 12.67
C LYS A 117 -10.92 13.08 11.84
N VAL A 118 -11.11 13.05 10.54
CA VAL A 118 -10.62 14.03 9.58
C VAL A 118 -11.81 14.57 8.79
N THR A 119 -11.86 15.87 8.56
CA THR A 119 -12.87 16.50 7.72
C THR A 119 -12.37 16.59 6.28
N LEU A 120 -13.14 16.10 5.33
CA LEU A 120 -12.79 16.22 3.91
C LEU A 120 -12.99 17.67 3.47
N THR A 121 -11.91 18.38 3.22
CA THR A 121 -11.89 19.69 2.60
C THR A 121 -11.63 19.57 1.09
N PRO A 122 -12.00 20.59 0.26
CA PRO A 122 -11.66 20.57 -1.16
C PRO A 122 -10.16 20.36 -1.43
N GLU A 123 -9.30 20.93 -0.59
CA GLU A 123 -7.84 20.78 -0.70
C GLU A 123 -7.38 19.35 -0.35
N LEU A 124 -7.96 18.73 0.69
CA LEU A 124 -7.65 17.36 1.06
C LEU A 124 -8.11 16.37 -0.03
N GLU A 125 -9.28 16.62 -0.63
CA GLU A 125 -9.78 15.82 -1.76
C GLU A 125 -8.86 15.94 -2.99
N ARG A 126 -8.42 17.16 -3.32
CA ARG A 126 -7.44 17.41 -4.38
C ARG A 126 -6.13 16.67 -4.10
N GLY A 127 -5.59 16.79 -2.88
CA GLY A 127 -4.37 16.09 -2.48
C GLY A 127 -4.50 14.58 -2.56
N LEU A 128 -5.61 14.01 -2.11
CA LEU A 128 -5.89 12.57 -2.22
C LEU A 128 -5.91 12.10 -3.69
N LYS A 129 -6.59 12.85 -4.57
CA LYS A 129 -6.62 12.57 -5.99
C LYS A 129 -5.23 12.63 -6.60
N ASP A 130 -4.48 13.70 -6.34
CA ASP A 130 -3.13 13.89 -6.92
C ASP A 130 -2.13 12.85 -6.39
N MET A 131 -2.26 12.43 -5.12
CA MET A 131 -1.44 11.35 -4.55
C MET A 131 -1.61 10.03 -5.30
N ILE A 132 -2.83 9.68 -5.73
CA ILE A 132 -3.13 8.36 -6.33
C ILE A 132 -3.10 8.42 -7.85
N VAL A 133 -3.76 9.42 -8.47
CA VAL A 133 -3.93 9.47 -9.93
C VAL A 133 -2.63 9.83 -10.63
N VAL A 134 -1.98 10.93 -10.22
CA VAL A 134 -0.71 11.37 -10.83
C VAL A 134 0.51 11.02 -9.98
N SER A 135 0.28 10.37 -8.85
CA SER A 135 1.36 9.93 -7.94
C SER A 135 2.23 11.07 -7.37
N SER A 136 1.66 12.27 -7.14
CA SER A 136 2.37 13.41 -6.57
C SER A 136 3.00 13.06 -5.20
N ASN A 137 4.29 13.39 -5.06
CA ASN A 137 5.01 13.24 -3.79
C ASN A 137 4.64 14.34 -2.80
N GLU A 138 4.40 15.56 -3.28
CA GLU A 138 3.98 16.71 -2.47
C GLU A 138 2.61 16.45 -1.85
N ALA A 139 1.65 15.96 -2.66
CA ALA A 139 0.35 15.54 -2.16
C ALA A 139 0.48 14.39 -1.13
N THR A 140 1.40 13.45 -1.34
CA THR A 140 1.66 12.36 -0.39
C THR A 140 2.18 12.88 0.95
N GLN A 141 3.08 13.87 0.92
CA GLN A 141 3.61 14.49 2.14
C GLN A 141 2.51 15.17 2.93
N TYR A 142 1.63 15.94 2.25
CA TYR A 142 0.47 16.58 2.85
C TYR A 142 -0.49 15.56 3.47
N ILE A 143 -0.87 14.54 2.71
CA ILE A 143 -1.77 13.47 3.20
C ILE A 143 -1.17 12.78 4.43
N LEU A 144 0.12 12.44 4.42
CA LEU A 144 0.76 11.77 5.56
C LEU A 144 0.76 12.66 6.79
N ASP A 145 1.01 13.97 6.64
CA ASP A 145 0.94 14.92 7.76
C ASP A 145 -0.48 14.98 8.35
N VAL A 146 -1.52 15.05 7.50
CA VAL A 146 -2.92 15.06 7.94
C VAL A 146 -3.28 13.79 8.71
N ILE A 147 -3.02 12.60 8.15
CA ILE A 147 -3.43 11.32 8.76
C ILE A 147 -2.65 10.98 10.03
N THR A 148 -1.49 11.59 10.25
CA THR A 148 -0.65 11.33 11.41
C THR A 148 -0.61 12.48 12.41
N ASP A 149 -1.22 13.62 12.09
CA ASP A 149 -1.14 14.85 12.88
C ASP A 149 0.34 15.23 13.18
N THR A 150 1.15 15.27 12.12
CA THR A 150 2.57 15.62 12.18
C THR A 150 2.90 16.64 11.09
N SER A 151 4.07 17.26 11.19
CA SER A 151 4.60 18.15 10.16
C SER A 151 6.11 18.01 10.07
N SER A 152 6.67 18.33 8.90
CA SER A 152 8.12 18.53 8.74
C SER A 152 8.59 19.77 9.50
N GLY A 153 9.88 19.85 9.76
CA GLY A 153 10.51 21.00 10.45
C GLY A 153 11.92 20.65 10.90
N ALA A 154 12.46 21.45 11.81
CA ALA A 154 13.76 21.20 12.42
C ALA A 154 13.77 19.91 13.23
N GLU A 155 14.96 19.35 13.44
CA GLU A 155 15.17 18.26 14.39
C GLU A 155 14.67 18.63 15.78
N LYS A 156 14.22 17.63 16.53
CA LYS A 156 13.68 17.80 17.87
C LYS A 156 14.53 17.10 18.92
N PRO A 157 14.55 17.66 20.17
CA PRO A 157 15.06 16.93 21.31
C PRO A 157 14.38 15.57 21.48
N GLN A 158 15.09 14.59 22.02
CA GLN A 158 14.69 13.18 22.06
C GLN A 158 13.24 12.95 22.50
N LYS A 159 12.82 13.56 23.62
CA LYS A 159 11.46 13.39 24.17
C LYS A 159 10.37 13.91 23.23
N GLU A 160 10.59 15.08 22.61
CA GLU A 160 9.64 15.67 21.66
C GLU A 160 9.62 14.87 20.35
N PHE A 161 10.78 14.39 19.90
CA PHE A 161 10.92 13.54 18.74
C PHE A 161 10.18 12.21 18.94
N GLU A 162 10.30 11.56 20.08
CA GLU A 162 9.58 10.31 20.37
C GLU A 162 8.06 10.51 20.34
N ALA A 163 7.55 11.63 20.87
CA ALA A 163 6.13 11.95 20.80
C ALA A 163 5.67 12.19 19.34
N TRP A 164 6.45 12.89 18.55
CA TRP A 164 6.21 13.09 17.13
C TRP A 164 6.29 11.78 16.35
N GLN A 165 7.30 10.96 16.61
CA GLN A 165 7.49 9.66 15.94
C GLN A 165 6.37 8.68 16.29
N TYR A 166 5.84 8.73 17.51
CA TYR A 166 4.66 7.96 17.87
C TYR A 166 3.47 8.32 16.98
N LYS A 167 3.16 9.61 16.81
CA LYS A 167 2.10 10.07 15.90
C LYS A 167 2.38 9.64 14.46
N ARG A 168 3.59 9.88 13.94
CA ARG A 168 4.01 9.51 12.59
C ARG A 168 3.84 8.01 12.32
N ASN A 169 3.96 7.19 13.33
CA ASN A 169 3.81 5.73 13.22
C ASN A 169 2.35 5.24 13.30
N ARG A 170 1.35 6.12 13.28
CA ARG A 170 -0.09 5.79 13.40
C ARG A 170 -0.56 4.84 12.31
N VAL A 171 -0.12 5.02 11.06
CA VAL A 171 -0.49 4.14 9.94
C VAL A 171 0.00 2.71 10.16
N ASN A 172 1.24 2.52 10.63
CA ASN A 172 1.74 1.19 10.97
C ASN A 172 0.93 0.52 12.07
N ARG A 173 0.55 1.27 13.12
CA ARG A 173 -0.27 0.71 14.21
C ARG A 173 -1.66 0.29 13.72
N TYR A 174 -2.27 1.08 12.83
CA TYR A 174 -3.53 0.71 12.21
C TYR A 174 -3.42 -0.62 11.47
N PHE A 175 -2.51 -0.73 10.52
CA PHE A 175 -2.36 -1.95 9.74
C PHE A 175 -1.93 -3.14 10.60
N SER A 176 -1.09 -2.94 11.62
CA SER A 176 -0.74 -3.98 12.58
C SER A 176 -1.96 -4.48 13.35
N SER A 177 -2.87 -3.59 13.76
CA SER A 177 -4.08 -3.96 14.51
C SER A 177 -5.06 -4.84 13.73
N ILE A 178 -4.98 -4.80 12.39
CA ILE A 178 -5.78 -5.63 11.49
C ILE A 178 -4.97 -6.77 10.85
N GLY A 179 -3.82 -7.12 11.48
CA GLY A 179 -3.05 -8.31 11.15
C GLY A 179 -2.09 -8.17 9.96
N TYR A 180 -1.71 -6.94 9.56
CA TYR A 180 -0.60 -6.74 8.65
C TYR A 180 0.71 -6.81 9.42
N THR A 181 1.61 -7.63 8.96
CA THR A 181 2.94 -7.81 9.55
C THR A 181 4.02 -7.53 8.51
N ASN A 182 5.24 -7.34 8.97
CA ASN A 182 6.42 -7.21 8.12
C ASN A 182 6.35 -6.02 7.12
N ILE A 183 5.69 -4.92 7.50
CA ILE A 183 5.60 -3.68 6.73
C ILE A 183 6.12 -2.48 7.53
N ASN A 184 6.45 -1.40 6.83
CA ASN A 184 6.68 -0.08 7.40
C ASN A 184 6.13 1.00 6.46
N THR A 185 5.19 1.84 6.96
CA THR A 185 4.43 2.83 6.19
C THR A 185 4.37 4.15 6.95
N ASN A 186 5.51 4.77 7.24
CA ASN A 186 5.57 5.96 8.09
C ASN A 186 6.48 7.07 7.57
N GLN A 187 6.94 6.97 6.32
CA GLN A 187 7.84 7.96 5.74
C GLN A 187 7.19 8.69 4.58
N LYS A 188 7.47 10.00 4.49
CA LYS A 188 7.16 10.79 3.30
C LYS A 188 7.92 10.27 2.09
N THR A 189 7.35 10.48 0.90
CA THR A 189 8.03 10.24 -0.37
C THR A 189 8.70 11.53 -0.82
N PHE A 190 10.02 11.50 -1.01
CA PHE A 190 10.80 12.64 -1.46
C PHE A 190 11.37 12.35 -2.85
N CYS A 191 11.52 13.39 -3.67
CA CYS A 191 12.24 13.29 -4.94
C CYS A 191 13.74 13.19 -4.73
N GLU A 192 14.26 13.91 -3.74
CA GLU A 192 15.70 13.94 -3.38
C GLU A 192 15.92 13.26 -2.03
N ASP A 193 15.92 14.00 -0.93
CA ASP A 193 16.17 13.45 0.39
C ASP A 193 15.28 14.11 1.46
N ALA A 194 15.28 13.53 2.66
CA ALA A 194 14.61 14.06 3.83
C ALA A 194 15.52 15.04 4.57
N TYR A 195 14.94 16.07 5.21
CA TYR A 195 15.64 17.05 6.02
C TYR A 195 15.01 17.18 7.41
N GLY A 196 15.82 17.63 8.38
CA GLY A 196 15.39 17.92 9.74
C GLY A 196 14.73 16.73 10.41
N ILE A 197 13.54 16.93 10.99
CA ILE A 197 12.83 15.86 11.70
C ILE A 197 12.48 14.65 10.81
N GLU A 198 12.32 14.83 9.51
CA GLU A 198 12.07 13.72 8.58
C GLU A 198 13.33 12.85 8.42
N GLN A 199 14.52 13.46 8.37
CA GLN A 199 15.78 12.73 8.36
C GLN A 199 16.06 12.08 9.72
N GLN A 200 15.75 12.77 10.83
CA GLN A 200 15.81 12.20 12.17
C GLN A 200 14.91 10.96 12.30
N SER A 201 13.69 11.03 11.75
CA SER A 201 12.77 9.89 11.68
C SER A 201 13.29 8.75 10.80
N ARG A 202 13.90 9.06 9.66
CA ARG A 202 14.47 8.04 8.76
C ARG A 202 15.59 7.26 9.44
N ASN A 203 16.35 7.88 10.30
CA ASN A 203 17.45 7.27 11.05
C ASN A 203 17.01 6.59 12.35
N TYR A 204 15.72 6.71 12.72
CA TYR A 204 15.21 6.17 13.98
C TYR A 204 15.33 4.64 14.02
N LYS A 205 15.98 4.14 15.09
CA LYS A 205 16.27 2.69 15.28
C LYS A 205 16.96 2.03 14.08
N GLY A 206 17.86 2.77 13.42
CA GLY A 206 18.60 2.29 12.26
C GLY A 206 18.02 2.81 10.95
N GLN A 207 17.39 1.96 10.14
CA GLN A 207 16.75 2.39 8.90
C GLN A 207 15.23 2.31 9.02
N ASN A 208 14.60 3.47 9.19
CA ASN A 208 13.15 3.58 9.23
C ASN A 208 12.59 4.07 7.88
N ARG A 209 12.80 3.31 6.82
CA ARG A 209 12.24 3.59 5.49
C ARG A 209 10.90 2.89 5.29
N ASN A 210 10.09 3.40 4.37
CA ASN A 210 8.95 2.63 3.88
C ASN A 210 9.43 1.30 3.32
N MET A 211 8.83 0.22 3.77
CA MET A 211 9.13 -1.14 3.34
C MET A 211 7.82 -1.92 3.27
N LEU A 212 7.56 -2.58 2.15
CA LEU A 212 6.38 -3.42 1.96
C LEU A 212 6.78 -4.79 1.43
N THR A 213 5.88 -5.73 1.63
CA THR A 213 5.93 -7.05 1.00
C THR A 213 4.86 -7.14 -0.08
N THR A 214 5.08 -7.89 -1.14
CA THR A 214 4.07 -8.08 -2.19
C THR A 214 2.83 -8.78 -1.64
N ASN A 215 2.97 -9.64 -0.62
CA ASN A 215 1.84 -10.27 0.07
C ASN A 215 0.95 -9.23 0.78
N ALA A 216 1.54 -8.29 1.51
CA ALA A 216 0.78 -7.25 2.21
C ALA A 216 0.08 -6.30 1.23
N VAL A 217 0.75 -5.94 0.14
CA VAL A 217 0.18 -5.08 -0.90
C VAL A 217 -0.97 -5.78 -1.64
N ALA A 218 -0.79 -7.06 -2.01
CA ALA A 218 -1.82 -7.84 -2.69
C ALA A 218 -3.04 -8.04 -1.80
N ARG A 219 -2.84 -8.33 -0.51
CA ARG A 219 -3.92 -8.40 0.48
C ARG A 219 -4.67 -7.08 0.56
N LEU A 220 -3.98 -5.93 0.69
CA LEU A 220 -4.62 -4.63 0.79
C LEU A 220 -5.48 -4.34 -0.45
N LEU A 221 -4.92 -4.55 -1.64
CA LEU A 221 -5.67 -4.32 -2.88
C LEU A 221 -6.88 -5.26 -2.99
N ALA A 222 -6.75 -6.53 -2.61
CA ALA A 222 -7.86 -7.48 -2.56
C ALA A 222 -8.94 -7.03 -1.55
N GLU A 223 -8.57 -6.56 -0.37
CA GLU A 223 -9.52 -6.04 0.63
C GLU A 223 -10.23 -4.76 0.14
N ILE A 224 -9.52 -3.87 -0.58
CA ILE A 224 -10.13 -2.67 -1.18
C ILE A 224 -11.17 -3.10 -2.23
N VAL A 225 -10.80 -3.93 -3.20
CA VAL A 225 -11.69 -4.27 -4.33
C VAL A 225 -12.88 -5.11 -3.93
N THR A 226 -12.79 -5.85 -2.82
CA THR A 226 -13.90 -6.63 -2.27
C THR A 226 -14.74 -5.87 -1.24
N GLY A 227 -14.35 -4.65 -0.89
CA GLY A 227 -15.07 -3.82 0.09
C GLY A 227 -14.93 -4.28 1.53
N ASN A 228 -13.88 -5.02 1.86
CA ASN A 228 -13.71 -5.58 3.20
C ASN A 228 -13.12 -4.59 4.22
N ILE A 229 -12.39 -3.57 3.75
CA ILE A 229 -11.59 -2.71 4.64
C ILE A 229 -12.26 -1.38 5.00
N ASN A 230 -13.21 -0.90 4.21
CA ASN A 230 -13.95 0.36 4.39
C ASN A 230 -15.42 0.17 3.98
N THR A 231 -16.27 1.17 4.27
CA THR A 231 -17.67 1.18 3.80
C THR A 231 -17.77 1.16 2.26
N PRO A 232 -18.93 0.76 1.70
CA PRO A 232 -19.14 0.76 0.24
C PRO A 232 -18.86 2.10 -0.43
N GLU A 233 -19.22 3.22 0.22
CA GLU A 233 -18.98 4.57 -0.29
C GLU A 233 -17.48 4.85 -0.40
N ARG A 234 -16.71 4.58 0.67
CA ARG A 234 -15.27 4.78 0.70
C ARG A 234 -14.54 3.83 -0.25
N THR A 235 -15.00 2.60 -0.33
CA THR A 235 -14.52 1.63 -1.33
C THR A 235 -14.70 2.15 -2.75
N ALA A 236 -15.89 2.66 -3.09
CA ALA A 236 -16.16 3.23 -4.41
C ALA A 236 -15.23 4.42 -4.71
N LYS A 237 -14.96 5.29 -3.72
CA LYS A 237 -14.00 6.39 -3.87
C LYS A 237 -12.59 5.88 -4.15
N MET A 238 -12.07 4.94 -3.37
CA MET A 238 -10.74 4.34 -3.59
C MET A 238 -10.64 3.68 -4.97
N MET A 239 -11.66 2.91 -5.36
CA MET A 239 -11.72 2.27 -6.67
C MET A 239 -11.74 3.30 -7.80
N SER A 240 -12.44 4.43 -7.65
CA SER A 240 -12.45 5.49 -8.66
C SER A 240 -11.06 6.11 -8.85
N LEU A 241 -10.28 6.27 -7.78
CA LEU A 241 -8.93 6.83 -7.82
C LEU A 241 -7.88 5.85 -8.40
N LEU A 242 -8.08 4.55 -8.17
CA LEU A 242 -7.17 3.50 -8.68
C LEU A 242 -7.48 3.11 -10.13
N LYS A 243 -8.64 3.48 -10.68
CA LYS A 243 -9.05 3.09 -12.04
C LYS A 243 -8.06 3.64 -13.08
N ARG A 244 -7.69 2.77 -14.02
CA ARG A 244 -6.78 3.11 -15.14
C ARG A 244 -7.43 2.76 -16.47
N ASP A 245 -7.04 3.50 -17.50
CA ASP A 245 -7.36 3.18 -18.91
C ASP A 245 -6.06 2.83 -19.64
N PRO A 246 -5.76 1.52 -19.84
CA PRO A 246 -4.54 1.11 -20.54
C PRO A 246 -4.50 1.52 -22.01
N PHE A 247 -5.64 1.85 -22.61
CA PHE A 247 -5.76 2.23 -24.01
C PHE A 247 -5.82 3.75 -24.24
N ALA A 248 -5.76 4.55 -23.16
CA ALA A 248 -5.65 6.00 -23.27
C ALA A 248 -4.37 6.38 -24.02
N LYS A 249 -4.47 7.39 -24.87
CA LYS A 249 -3.28 7.93 -25.55
C LYS A 249 -2.38 8.63 -24.56
N THR A 250 -1.13 8.23 -24.53
CA THR A 250 -0.09 8.84 -23.70
C THR A 250 1.27 8.70 -24.38
N ASP A 251 2.10 9.72 -24.26
CA ASP A 251 3.51 9.68 -24.67
C ASP A 251 4.44 9.39 -23.48
N ASP A 252 3.87 9.26 -22.27
CA ASP A 252 4.63 8.92 -21.07
C ASP A 252 4.77 7.39 -20.94
N PRO A 253 5.99 6.84 -21.12
CA PRO A 253 6.23 5.40 -20.98
C PRO A 253 6.11 4.91 -19.51
N ASP A 254 5.99 5.81 -18.56
CA ASP A 254 5.82 5.54 -17.14
C ASP A 254 4.42 5.89 -16.64
N ASP A 255 3.47 6.16 -17.57
CA ASP A 255 2.06 6.30 -17.24
C ASP A 255 1.54 5.05 -16.51
N GLN A 256 0.80 5.25 -15.42
CA GLN A 256 0.36 4.16 -14.55
C GLN A 256 -0.66 3.22 -15.22
N GLY A 257 -1.41 3.70 -16.20
CA GLY A 257 -2.39 2.90 -16.94
C GLY A 257 -1.75 2.08 -18.05
N HIS A 258 -0.75 2.64 -18.74
CA HIS A 258 -0.14 2.06 -19.94
C HIS A 258 1.20 1.37 -19.65
N GLY A 259 2.06 1.98 -18.85
CA GLY A 259 3.48 1.61 -18.74
C GLY A 259 3.82 0.42 -17.81
N PHE A 260 2.84 -0.26 -17.23
CA PHE A 260 3.01 -1.33 -16.24
C PHE A 260 2.13 -2.53 -16.58
N SER A 261 1.32 -3.02 -15.64
CA SER A 261 0.41 -4.15 -15.89
C SER A 261 -0.55 -3.90 -17.06
N GLY A 262 -0.91 -2.65 -17.34
CA GLY A 262 -1.78 -2.28 -18.46
C GLY A 262 -1.21 -2.65 -19.83
N LEU A 263 0.11 -2.58 -20.01
CA LEU A 263 0.76 -2.96 -21.27
C LEU A 263 0.52 -4.43 -21.65
N ALA A 264 0.31 -5.31 -20.66
CA ALA A 264 -0.06 -6.71 -20.91
C ALA A 264 -1.47 -6.84 -21.53
N LEU A 265 -2.40 -5.95 -21.16
CA LEU A 265 -3.75 -5.86 -21.73
C LEU A 265 -3.70 -5.30 -23.17
N VAL A 266 -2.94 -4.23 -23.36
CA VAL A 266 -2.73 -3.62 -24.69
C VAL A 266 -2.12 -4.62 -25.66
N GLY A 267 -1.03 -5.31 -25.28
CA GLY A 267 -0.39 -6.31 -26.13
C GLY A 267 -1.27 -7.51 -26.49
N ARG A 268 -2.38 -7.72 -25.77
CA ARG A 268 -3.38 -8.76 -26.03
C ARG A 268 -4.69 -8.25 -26.63
N ASN A 269 -4.73 -6.94 -26.93
CA ASN A 269 -5.92 -6.25 -27.43
C ASN A 269 -7.19 -6.51 -26.57
N MET A 270 -7.00 -6.54 -25.23
CA MET A 270 -8.09 -6.84 -24.27
C MET A 270 -8.84 -5.56 -23.90
N THR A 271 -9.52 -4.94 -24.86
CA THR A 271 -10.18 -3.63 -24.74
C THR A 271 -11.34 -3.63 -23.73
N ASP A 272 -11.93 -4.80 -23.44
CA ASP A 272 -13.02 -4.96 -22.47
C ASP A 272 -12.51 -5.22 -21.05
N ALA A 273 -11.21 -5.39 -20.86
CA ALA A 273 -10.63 -5.57 -19.54
C ALA A 273 -10.64 -4.26 -18.74
N LYS A 274 -10.84 -4.39 -17.43
CA LYS A 274 -10.79 -3.27 -16.50
C LYS A 274 -9.55 -3.39 -15.64
N LEU A 275 -8.89 -2.26 -15.40
CA LEU A 275 -7.68 -2.15 -14.61
C LEU A 275 -7.83 -1.13 -13.49
N TRP A 276 -7.41 -1.54 -12.28
CA TRP A 276 -7.19 -0.66 -11.14
C TRP A 276 -5.77 -0.91 -10.63
N SER A 277 -4.96 0.12 -10.55
CA SER A 277 -3.57 -0.07 -10.15
C SER A 277 -2.95 1.11 -9.43
N LYS A 278 -1.86 0.83 -8.73
CA LYS A 278 -0.92 1.82 -8.24
C LYS A 278 0.50 1.38 -8.54
N ALA A 279 1.14 2.08 -9.44
CA ALA A 279 2.54 1.90 -9.75
C ALA A 279 3.46 2.65 -8.78
N GLY A 280 4.71 2.21 -8.72
CA GLY A 280 5.78 2.88 -8.00
C GLY A 280 7.12 2.64 -8.70
N TRP A 281 7.90 3.70 -8.93
CA TRP A 281 9.19 3.55 -9.58
C TRP A 281 10.21 4.56 -9.08
N THR A 282 11.46 4.25 -9.30
CA THR A 282 12.63 5.09 -9.10
C THR A 282 13.64 4.79 -10.21
N SER A 283 14.83 5.39 -10.16
CA SER A 283 15.93 5.02 -11.07
C SER A 283 16.39 3.55 -10.95
N LYS A 284 16.02 2.84 -9.86
CA LYS A 284 16.43 1.45 -9.60
C LYS A 284 15.28 0.47 -9.48
N ALA A 285 14.13 0.92 -9.02
CA ALA A 285 12.98 0.07 -8.72
C ALA A 285 11.82 0.33 -9.69
N ARG A 286 11.10 -0.73 -10.07
CA ARG A 286 9.86 -0.65 -10.84
C ARG A 286 8.86 -1.64 -10.24
N HIS A 287 7.71 -1.14 -9.83
CA HIS A 287 6.70 -1.90 -9.08
C HIS A 287 5.32 -1.62 -9.62
N ASP A 288 4.45 -2.62 -9.57
CA ASP A 288 3.03 -2.41 -9.78
C ASP A 288 2.20 -3.29 -8.86
N ALA A 289 1.06 -2.77 -8.46
CA ALA A 289 0.00 -3.47 -7.77
C ALA A 289 -1.28 -3.26 -8.57
N ALA A 290 -1.76 -4.31 -9.21
CA ALA A 290 -2.87 -4.26 -10.14
C ALA A 290 -3.99 -5.24 -9.78
N TYR A 291 -5.23 -4.80 -9.87
CA TYR A 291 -6.43 -5.63 -9.94
C TYR A 291 -6.97 -5.58 -11.36
N ILE A 292 -7.25 -6.75 -11.94
CA ILE A 292 -7.71 -6.90 -13.30
C ILE A 292 -9.01 -7.71 -13.32
N GLU A 293 -10.02 -7.19 -14.03
CA GLU A 293 -11.23 -7.92 -14.43
C GLU A 293 -11.27 -8.05 -15.95
N THR A 294 -11.59 -9.24 -16.45
CA THR A 294 -11.73 -9.50 -17.87
C THR A 294 -13.16 -9.92 -18.21
N ALA A 295 -13.58 -9.71 -19.45
CA ALA A 295 -14.91 -10.06 -19.93
C ALA A 295 -15.24 -11.55 -19.77
N ASP A 296 -14.24 -12.44 -19.83
CA ASP A 296 -14.40 -13.88 -19.63
C ASP A 296 -14.39 -14.32 -18.14
N GLY A 297 -14.48 -13.35 -17.23
CA GLY A 297 -14.71 -13.57 -15.79
C GLY A 297 -13.45 -13.84 -14.96
N ARG A 298 -12.24 -13.62 -15.48
CA ARG A 298 -11.03 -13.60 -14.63
C ARG A 298 -11.05 -12.36 -13.76
N LYS A 299 -10.79 -12.55 -12.47
CA LYS A 299 -10.69 -11.49 -11.46
C LYS A 299 -9.53 -11.81 -10.56
N PHE A 300 -8.48 -10.99 -10.57
CA PHE A 300 -7.29 -11.28 -9.81
C PHE A 300 -6.51 -10.01 -9.45
N VAL A 301 -5.81 -10.09 -8.34
CA VAL A 301 -4.78 -9.13 -7.95
C VAL A 301 -3.43 -9.71 -8.31
N ILE A 302 -2.58 -8.92 -8.93
CA ILE A 302 -1.17 -9.23 -9.18
C ILE A 302 -0.32 -8.08 -8.69
N VAL A 303 0.67 -8.39 -7.86
CA VAL A 303 1.68 -7.42 -7.38
C VAL A 303 3.05 -7.92 -7.81
N VAL A 304 3.82 -7.07 -8.47
CA VAL A 304 5.19 -7.36 -8.88
C VAL A 304 6.10 -6.23 -8.45
N PHE A 305 7.12 -6.57 -7.68
CA PHE A 305 8.20 -5.67 -7.29
C PHE A 305 9.51 -6.10 -7.94
N THR A 306 10.23 -5.14 -8.54
CA THR A 306 11.56 -5.38 -9.11
C THR A 306 12.56 -4.35 -8.60
N GLU A 307 13.78 -4.78 -8.31
CA GLU A 307 14.88 -3.93 -7.86
C GLU A 307 16.04 -3.99 -8.89
N ASN A 308 16.79 -2.91 -9.00
CA ASN A 308 17.92 -2.72 -9.90
C ASN A 308 17.65 -2.87 -11.41
N HIS A 309 16.40 -3.08 -11.81
CA HIS A 309 15.96 -3.30 -13.19
C HIS A 309 14.81 -2.35 -13.60
N ALA A 310 14.86 -1.09 -13.17
CA ALA A 310 13.83 -0.09 -13.52
C ALA A 310 13.72 0.17 -15.02
N ALA A 311 14.81 -0.01 -15.77
CA ALA A 311 14.85 0.16 -17.22
C ALA A 311 14.17 -0.99 -17.99
N GLU A 312 13.98 -2.16 -17.36
CA GLU A 312 13.38 -3.34 -17.99
C GLU A 312 11.86 -3.25 -17.91
N LYS A 313 11.28 -2.30 -18.68
CA LYS A 313 9.86 -1.90 -18.59
C LYS A 313 8.90 -3.04 -18.93
N ASP A 314 9.32 -4.02 -19.73
CA ASP A 314 8.47 -5.14 -20.15
C ASP A 314 8.46 -6.31 -19.13
N ALA A 315 9.28 -6.31 -18.09
CA ALA A 315 9.35 -7.41 -17.14
C ALA A 315 8.01 -7.61 -16.39
N ILE A 316 7.38 -6.54 -15.90
CA ILE A 316 6.05 -6.59 -15.26
C ILE A 316 4.96 -7.03 -16.26
N PRO A 317 4.83 -6.39 -17.45
CA PRO A 317 3.87 -6.83 -18.47
C PRO A 317 4.01 -8.30 -18.88
N MET A 318 5.25 -8.82 -18.92
CA MET A 318 5.50 -10.22 -19.26
C MET A 318 4.91 -11.18 -18.21
N ILE A 319 5.12 -10.92 -16.91
CA ILE A 319 4.53 -11.71 -15.83
C ILE A 319 3.00 -11.63 -15.88
N VAL A 320 2.44 -10.41 -15.96
CA VAL A 320 1.00 -10.20 -15.99
C VAL A 320 0.37 -10.89 -17.20
N GLY A 321 1.04 -10.82 -18.33
CA GLY A 321 0.59 -11.49 -19.56
C GLY A 321 0.54 -13.00 -19.43
N LYS A 322 1.54 -13.62 -18.84
CA LYS A 322 1.57 -15.06 -18.57
C LYS A 322 0.45 -15.48 -17.61
N VAL A 323 0.22 -14.67 -16.55
CA VAL A 323 -0.91 -14.91 -15.63
C VAL A 323 -2.25 -14.81 -16.37
N LEU A 324 -2.44 -13.78 -17.20
CA LEU A 324 -3.64 -13.64 -18.04
C LEU A 324 -3.88 -14.87 -18.93
N ASP A 325 -2.84 -15.39 -19.58
CA ASP A 325 -2.96 -16.53 -20.48
C ASP A 325 -3.24 -17.83 -19.71
N GLY A 326 -2.58 -18.05 -18.59
CA GLY A 326 -2.64 -19.30 -17.84
C GLY A 326 -3.82 -19.42 -16.86
N LEU A 327 -4.36 -18.29 -16.36
CA LEU A 327 -5.36 -18.31 -15.28
C LEU A 327 -6.68 -19.00 -15.69
N ARG A 328 -7.01 -19.07 -17.00
CA ARG A 328 -8.17 -19.83 -17.50
C ARG A 328 -8.08 -21.31 -17.19
N GLY A 329 -6.88 -21.88 -17.26
CA GLY A 329 -6.63 -23.31 -17.00
C GLY A 329 -6.58 -23.68 -15.52
N VAL A 330 -6.47 -22.71 -14.62
CA VAL A 330 -6.44 -22.95 -13.18
C VAL A 330 -7.85 -23.12 -12.65
N LYS A 331 -8.12 -24.28 -12.02
CA LYS A 331 -9.41 -24.57 -11.37
C LYS A 331 -9.67 -23.59 -10.24
N LYS A 332 -10.94 -23.19 -10.12
CA LYS A 332 -11.42 -22.37 -9.00
C LYS A 332 -11.34 -23.11 -7.69
#